data_1a9a2d07b8bd8611a311470a390acf5e
#
_entry.id   1a9a2d07b8bd8611a311470a390acf5e
#
_cell.length_a   1.000
_cell.length_b   1.000
_cell.length_c   1.000
_cell.angle_alpha   90.00
_cell.angle_beta   90.00
_cell.angle_gamma   90.00
#
_symmetry.space_group_name_H-M   'P 1'
#
loop_
_entity.id
_entity.type
_entity.pdbx_description
1 polymer ?
#
loop_
_entity_poly.entity_id
_entity_poly.type
_entity_poly.pdbx_seq_one_letter_code
_entity_poly.pdbx_strand_id
1 'polypeptide(L)'
;MSRAKQLCVGVAAAGLVGLGSTVATVAVASADTGNSDAGSSSSAVKAGSSAAQPKARTSPQAKAVRTNEALSQPAAASRKTATAGRTTTATSAAELVSLALSTVGSATPGTGHSRRGVVMTASAAAATGNNATVTTQSTTPTHVLVIGIDGTNLSAILSNPDNVNLQALISTGTTAASTMVGHTTMSNPSWTGILTGVWSETAGLFNNVFTPWTYDKWPTIFNQLETYDPGIQTTVIADWENIAQIAGAGSIPADSIKFFPKYNNSWLDTDDLVGQASVDAINNTTAGVSSFNFTYFVGVDDTGHEYDAGSPQYAAALTNVDQNVGEIMAAVNTWNAAHPDEPWTVLVTTDHGQVPWPTIRLGSDMRAHGFQTPWETTTFVIANGPGFEQGAINNTYSNIDITPTVDALFGLTPPSYSAGKPLMDLAGSDYKPVAPGFDAIKQALTDAIAMYGYPNVVTNVALDLRTIVGFVPYFVYTVFNGLTADMSAPLKLPIQFIGALLYQATNIPAQIIARLTGVTGNQIIPPDLWPYTTVPGTQPEPPATAVPTPVAIAV
;
A
#
# COMPACT_ATOMS: atom_id res chain seq x y z
N MET A 1 24.49 -7.69 -23.28
CA MET A 1 24.25 -6.99 -24.58
C MET A 1 22.83 -7.19 -25.16
N SER A 2 21.90 -7.86 -24.49
CA SER A 2 20.55 -8.13 -25.06
C SER A 2 19.44 -7.18 -24.61
N ARG A 3 19.60 -6.44 -23.51
CA ARG A 3 18.59 -5.47 -23.01
C ARG A 3 18.61 -4.10 -23.71
N ALA A 4 19.74 -3.69 -24.28
CA ALA A 4 19.85 -2.40 -24.99
C ALA A 4 19.08 -2.33 -26.32
N LYS A 5 18.74 -3.46 -26.94
CA LYS A 5 18.04 -3.50 -28.23
C LYS A 5 16.52 -3.39 -28.15
N GLN A 6 15.91 -3.64 -26.98
CA GLN A 6 14.46 -3.46 -26.79
C GLN A 6 14.07 -2.02 -26.43
N LEU A 7 15.02 -1.23 -25.93
CA LEU A 7 14.75 0.15 -25.49
C LEU A 7 14.61 1.16 -26.64
N CYS A 8 15.16 0.90 -27.82
CA CYS A 8 15.17 1.86 -28.93
C CYS A 8 13.85 2.00 -29.71
N VAL A 9 12.88 1.11 -29.53
CA VAL A 9 11.63 1.13 -30.30
C VAL A 9 10.53 1.96 -29.60
N GLY A 10 10.62 2.20 -28.29
CA GLY A 10 9.61 2.92 -27.50
C GLY A 10 9.69 4.44 -27.56
N VAL A 11 10.86 5.02 -27.87
CA VAL A 11 11.10 6.47 -27.75
C VAL A 11 10.53 7.27 -28.94
N ALA A 12 10.30 6.65 -30.09
CA ALA A 12 9.79 7.33 -31.28
C ALA A 12 8.28 7.63 -31.28
N ALA A 13 7.48 7.03 -30.39
CA ALA A 13 6.02 7.18 -30.36
C ALA A 13 5.51 8.29 -29.42
N ALA A 14 6.33 8.82 -28.51
CA ALA A 14 5.90 9.82 -27.52
C ALA A 14 6.08 11.28 -27.95
N GLY A 15 6.54 11.54 -29.16
CA GLY A 15 6.94 12.88 -29.62
C GLY A 15 5.86 13.74 -30.30
N LEU A 16 4.62 13.27 -30.48
CA LEU A 16 3.60 13.99 -31.20
C LEU A 16 2.18 13.79 -30.61
N VAL A 17 1.86 14.50 -29.54
CA VAL A 17 0.46 14.86 -29.29
C VAL A 17 0.38 16.36 -29.07
N GLY A 18 0.21 17.05 -30.18
CA GLY A 18 -0.23 18.44 -30.20
C GLY A 18 -1.69 18.53 -29.75
N LEU A 19 -1.99 19.55 -28.97
CA LEU A 19 -3.31 19.94 -28.50
C LEU A 19 -4.30 20.03 -29.69
N GLY A 20 -5.28 19.16 -29.73
CA GLY A 20 -6.38 19.20 -30.66
C GLY A 20 -7.41 18.16 -30.35
N SER A 21 -8.56 18.60 -29.84
CA SER A 21 -9.76 17.82 -29.53
C SER A 21 -10.21 16.96 -30.71
N THR A 22 -10.13 15.62 -30.56
CA THR A 22 -11.08 14.67 -31.17
C THR A 22 -10.95 13.32 -30.47
N VAL A 23 -12.09 12.81 -30.05
CA VAL A 23 -12.24 11.42 -29.61
C VAL A 23 -11.95 10.53 -30.82
N ALA A 24 -10.80 9.85 -30.83
CA ALA A 24 -10.46 8.90 -31.87
C ALA A 24 -10.47 7.49 -31.26
N THR A 25 -11.41 6.70 -31.72
CA THR A 25 -11.43 5.24 -31.57
C THR A 25 -10.16 4.68 -32.22
N VAL A 26 -9.27 4.10 -31.43
CA VAL A 26 -8.06 3.45 -31.97
C VAL A 26 -8.45 2.06 -32.44
N ALA A 27 -8.55 1.89 -33.75
CA ALA A 27 -8.54 0.58 -34.40
C ALA A 27 -7.08 0.15 -34.59
N VAL A 28 -6.69 -0.94 -33.94
CA VAL A 28 -5.36 -1.54 -34.13
C VAL A 28 -5.38 -2.39 -35.39
N ALA A 29 -4.69 -1.93 -36.45
CA ALA A 29 -4.39 -2.74 -37.61
C ALA A 29 -3.08 -3.50 -37.37
N SER A 30 -3.15 -4.83 -37.30
CA SER A 30 -1.98 -5.70 -37.32
C SER A 30 -1.41 -5.73 -38.74
N ALA A 31 -0.18 -5.25 -38.90
CA ALA A 31 0.56 -5.41 -40.13
C ALA A 31 1.37 -6.72 -40.06
N ASP A 32 0.93 -7.68 -40.85
CA ASP A 32 1.61 -8.95 -41.11
C ASP A 32 2.70 -8.70 -42.16
N THR A 33 3.97 -8.86 -41.79
CA THR A 33 5.08 -8.86 -42.73
C THR A 33 5.37 -10.28 -43.15
N GLY A 34 4.78 -10.69 -44.28
CA GLY A 34 5.09 -11.94 -44.93
C GLY A 34 6.53 -11.97 -45.47
N ASN A 35 7.22 -13.06 -45.19
CA ASN A 35 8.42 -13.42 -45.92
C ASN A 35 8.06 -14.59 -46.86
N SER A 36 8.19 -14.33 -48.15
CA SER A 36 8.02 -15.28 -49.24
C SER A 36 9.27 -16.15 -49.38
N ASP A 37 9.09 -17.47 -49.39
CA ASP A 37 9.90 -18.29 -50.28
C ASP A 37 9.12 -19.53 -50.76
N ALA A 38 9.36 -19.81 -52.05
CA ALA A 38 8.63 -20.64 -52.93
C ALA A 38 8.93 -22.16 -52.79
N GLY A 39 7.96 -23.01 -53.14
CA GLY A 39 8.21 -24.42 -53.35
C GLY A 39 6.96 -25.24 -53.61
N SER A 40 6.65 -25.45 -54.88
CA SER A 40 5.58 -26.22 -55.51
C SER A 40 5.37 -27.66 -54.99
N SER A 41 4.14 -28.15 -54.93
CA SER A 41 3.50 -29.09 -55.86
C SER A 41 2.29 -29.80 -55.24
N SER A 42 1.21 -29.67 -55.96
CA SER A 42 0.08 -30.55 -56.28
C SER A 42 -0.17 -31.85 -55.47
N SER A 43 -1.40 -32.01 -54.97
CA SER A 43 -2.35 -33.03 -55.45
C SER A 43 -3.69 -32.94 -54.75
N ALA A 44 -4.72 -32.86 -55.54
CA ALA A 44 -6.14 -32.96 -55.17
C ALA A 44 -6.56 -34.40 -54.93
N VAL A 45 -7.40 -34.67 -53.93
CA VAL A 45 -8.40 -35.72 -53.98
C VAL A 45 -9.67 -35.29 -53.26
N LYS A 46 -10.76 -35.57 -53.92
CA LYS A 46 -12.15 -35.19 -53.70
C LYS A 46 -12.88 -36.20 -52.79
N ALA A 47 -13.93 -35.70 -52.16
CA ALA A 47 -15.25 -36.29 -51.89
C ALA A 47 -15.46 -37.16 -50.65
N GLY A 48 -16.56 -36.85 -49.99
CA GLY A 48 -17.36 -37.82 -49.25
C GLY A 48 -18.23 -37.20 -48.15
N SER A 49 -19.46 -36.85 -48.54
CA SER A 49 -20.62 -36.48 -47.74
C SER A 49 -20.96 -37.52 -46.65
N SER A 50 -21.51 -37.09 -45.51
CA SER A 50 -22.84 -37.50 -45.08
C SER A 50 -23.25 -36.91 -43.75
N ALA A 51 -24.49 -36.47 -43.72
CA ALA A 51 -25.22 -35.86 -42.63
C ALA A 51 -25.62 -36.85 -41.52
N ALA A 52 -25.78 -36.36 -40.30
CA ALA A 52 -26.87 -36.77 -39.39
C ALA A 52 -27.00 -35.78 -38.23
N GLN A 53 -28.10 -35.03 -38.21
CA GLN A 53 -28.65 -34.41 -36.99
C GLN A 53 -29.46 -35.47 -36.21
N PRO A 54 -29.61 -35.33 -34.92
CA PRO A 54 -30.86 -35.64 -34.25
C PRO A 54 -31.42 -34.47 -33.41
N LYS A 55 -32.60 -34.10 -33.82
CA LYS A 55 -33.86 -33.74 -33.15
C LYS A 55 -33.82 -33.25 -31.70
N ALA A 56 -34.40 -32.06 -31.58
CA ALA A 56 -34.91 -31.41 -30.39
C ALA A 56 -35.90 -32.31 -29.59
N ARG A 57 -35.84 -32.16 -28.26
CA ARG A 57 -36.89 -32.60 -27.34
C ARG A 57 -37.34 -31.47 -26.45
N THR A 58 -38.61 -31.23 -26.49
CA THR A 58 -39.48 -30.21 -25.93
C THR A 58 -39.48 -30.18 -24.39
N SER A 59 -39.61 -28.98 -23.88
CA SER A 59 -39.93 -28.58 -22.50
C SER A 59 -41.30 -29.05 -22.01
N PRO A 60 -41.59 -29.00 -20.71
CA PRO A 60 -42.88 -28.50 -20.28
C PRO A 60 -42.75 -27.23 -19.41
N GLN A 61 -43.58 -26.26 -19.76
CA GLN A 61 -43.96 -25.08 -19.00
C GLN A 61 -44.62 -25.46 -17.67
N ALA A 62 -44.23 -24.76 -16.59
CA ALA A 62 -45.07 -24.68 -15.41
C ALA A 62 -45.50 -23.21 -15.18
N LYS A 63 -46.77 -23.08 -14.94
CA LYS A 63 -47.57 -21.87 -14.88
C LYS A 63 -47.16 -20.94 -13.73
N ALA A 64 -47.17 -19.65 -14.04
CA ALA A 64 -47.21 -18.56 -13.09
C ALA A 64 -48.58 -18.49 -12.37
N VAL A 65 -48.54 -18.36 -11.06
CA VAL A 65 -49.70 -17.90 -10.26
C VAL A 65 -49.33 -16.52 -9.74
N ARG A 66 -50.09 -15.52 -10.19
CA ARG A 66 -50.11 -14.15 -9.62
C ARG A 66 -51.00 -14.15 -8.39
N THR A 67 -50.51 -13.62 -7.28
CA THR A 67 -51.34 -13.04 -6.26
C THR A 67 -50.83 -11.62 -5.95
N ASN A 68 -51.68 -10.66 -6.26
CA ASN A 68 -51.55 -9.27 -5.83
C ASN A 68 -51.95 -9.19 -4.36
N GLU A 69 -51.13 -8.54 -3.55
CA GLU A 69 -51.62 -7.83 -2.38
C GLU A 69 -50.88 -6.49 -2.23
N ALA A 70 -51.67 -5.44 -2.30
CA ALA A 70 -51.31 -4.06 -2.07
C ALA A 70 -51.31 -3.78 -0.58
N LEU A 71 -50.26 -3.18 -0.05
CA LEU A 71 -50.31 -2.51 1.26
C LEU A 71 -49.56 -1.16 1.20
N SER A 72 -50.41 -0.20 1.25
CA SER A 72 -50.39 1.22 1.67
C SER A 72 -49.11 1.77 2.33
N GLN A 73 -48.69 2.92 1.80
CA GLN A 73 -47.84 3.92 2.45
C GLN A 73 -48.57 4.62 3.61
N PRO A 74 -47.89 5.05 4.67
CA PRO A 74 -48.36 6.16 5.52
C PRO A 74 -47.62 7.46 5.20
N ALA A 75 -48.44 8.51 5.24
CA ALA A 75 -48.19 9.88 4.88
C ALA A 75 -47.19 10.62 5.77
N ALA A 76 -46.54 11.61 5.15
CA ALA A 76 -45.73 12.65 5.75
C ALA A 76 -46.53 13.50 6.77
N ALA A 77 -45.95 13.74 7.94
CA ALA A 77 -46.38 14.75 8.88
C ALA A 77 -45.39 15.92 8.95
N SER A 78 -45.79 17.01 8.34
CA SER A 78 -45.24 18.36 8.55
C SER A 78 -45.29 18.75 10.01
N ARG A 79 -44.19 19.26 10.58
CA ARG A 79 -44.24 20.09 11.79
C ARG A 79 -43.46 21.38 11.60
N LYS A 80 -44.22 22.44 11.90
CA LYS A 80 -43.91 23.85 11.75
C LYS A 80 -42.80 24.33 12.70
N THR A 81 -42.07 25.30 12.19
CA THR A 81 -41.17 26.28 12.78
C THR A 81 -41.63 26.89 14.11
N ALA A 82 -40.68 27.02 15.03
CA ALA A 82 -40.74 28.06 16.08
C ALA A 82 -39.38 28.75 16.15
N THR A 83 -39.38 30.02 15.79
CA THR A 83 -38.29 30.99 15.88
C THR A 83 -38.15 31.45 17.31
N ALA A 84 -36.94 31.38 17.87
CA ALA A 84 -36.57 32.17 19.04
C ALA A 84 -35.16 32.70 18.84
N GLY A 85 -35.06 33.97 18.59
CA GLY A 85 -33.84 34.73 18.49
C GLY A 85 -33.13 34.87 19.83
N ARG A 86 -31.81 34.79 19.80
CA ARG A 86 -30.95 35.35 20.84
C ARG A 86 -29.69 35.88 20.22
N THR A 87 -29.59 37.18 20.17
CA THR A 87 -28.41 38.00 19.91
C THR A 87 -27.35 37.72 20.96
N THR A 88 -26.14 37.37 20.57
CA THR A 88 -24.95 37.56 21.36
C THR A 88 -23.85 38.13 20.48
N THR A 89 -23.36 39.24 20.92
CA THR A 89 -22.31 40.12 20.44
C THR A 89 -21.02 39.38 20.15
N ALA A 90 -20.43 39.64 18.96
CA ALA A 90 -19.09 39.29 18.61
C ALA A 90 -18.11 40.22 19.33
N THR A 91 -17.20 39.64 20.11
CA THR A 91 -16.01 40.34 20.60
C THR A 91 -14.80 39.81 19.78
N SER A 92 -14.15 40.73 19.09
CA SER A 92 -13.00 40.51 18.23
C SER A 92 -11.79 40.04 19.02
N ALA A 93 -11.21 38.92 18.60
CA ALA A 93 -9.90 38.45 19.03
C ALA A 93 -8.79 39.19 18.26
N ALA A 94 -8.41 40.34 18.76
CA ALA A 94 -7.26 41.12 18.27
C ALA A 94 -6.52 41.76 19.44
N GLU A 95 -6.13 40.96 20.44
CA GLU A 95 -5.21 41.38 21.51
C GLU A 95 -4.62 40.14 22.19
N LEU A 96 -3.56 39.55 21.63
CA LEU A 96 -2.57 38.70 22.30
C LEU A 96 -1.42 38.33 21.35
N VAL A 97 -0.85 39.34 20.67
CA VAL A 97 0.46 39.20 20.03
C VAL A 97 1.28 40.44 20.39
N SER A 98 1.84 40.45 21.59
CA SER A 98 2.97 41.35 21.91
C SER A 98 3.54 40.94 23.27
N LEU A 99 4.45 39.98 23.28
CA LEU A 99 5.58 39.92 24.23
C LEU A 99 6.39 38.63 24.01
N ALA A 100 7.34 38.68 23.11
CA ALA A 100 8.60 37.91 23.18
C ALA A 100 9.47 38.25 21.96
N LEU A 101 10.02 39.46 21.94
CA LEU A 101 11.15 39.75 21.06
C LEU A 101 12.13 40.56 21.86
N SER A 102 13.12 39.91 22.44
CA SER A 102 14.46 40.48 22.74
C SER A 102 15.31 39.42 23.45
N THR A 103 16.20 38.79 22.73
CA THR A 103 17.66 38.80 23.05
C THR A 103 18.38 37.98 21.97
N VAL A 104 18.97 38.70 21.05
CA VAL A 104 20.01 38.19 20.15
C VAL A 104 21.31 38.15 20.92
N GLY A 105 21.92 36.99 21.04
CA GLY A 105 23.28 36.79 21.52
C GLY A 105 24.06 35.95 20.52
N SER A 106 24.98 36.60 19.82
CA SER A 106 25.93 36.00 18.89
C SER A 106 26.91 35.07 19.60
N ALA A 107 27.12 33.85 19.07
CA ALA A 107 28.34 33.08 19.34
C ALA A 107 28.68 32.18 18.14
N THR A 108 29.92 32.29 17.73
CA THR A 108 30.65 31.62 16.64
C THR A 108 30.85 30.11 16.85
N PRO A 109 31.11 29.31 15.79
CA PRO A 109 31.10 27.87 15.85
C PRO A 109 32.41 27.26 16.38
N GLY A 110 32.27 26.28 17.25
CA GLY A 110 33.35 25.42 17.72
C GLY A 110 33.00 23.96 17.54
N THR A 111 33.85 23.27 16.82
CA THR A 111 33.84 21.81 16.55
C THR A 111 34.08 21.01 17.84
N GLY A 112 33.29 19.93 18.05
CA GLY A 112 33.62 18.95 19.07
C GLY A 112 32.49 17.99 19.41
N HIS A 113 32.55 16.79 18.90
CA HIS A 113 31.67 15.67 19.25
C HIS A 113 31.94 15.20 20.67
N SER A 114 30.96 15.21 21.54
CA SER A 114 30.92 14.32 22.71
C SER A 114 29.48 14.14 23.18
N ARG A 115 28.96 12.92 23.07
CA ARG A 115 27.72 12.50 23.69
C ARG A 115 27.91 12.50 25.21
N ARG A 116 27.25 13.38 25.94
CA ARG A 116 27.06 13.29 27.39
C ARG A 116 25.56 13.29 27.68
N GLY A 117 25.11 12.21 28.31
CA GLY A 117 23.78 12.12 28.88
C GLY A 117 23.52 13.24 29.86
N VAL A 118 22.42 13.95 29.69
CA VAL A 118 21.92 14.94 30.64
C VAL A 118 20.97 14.22 31.59
N VAL A 119 21.48 13.97 32.80
CA VAL A 119 20.62 13.61 33.93
C VAL A 119 19.95 14.89 34.39
N MET A 120 18.65 15.02 34.13
CA MET A 120 17.85 16.11 34.72
C MET A 120 17.50 15.73 36.17
N THR A 121 18.17 16.34 37.13
CA THR A 121 17.69 16.36 38.50
C THR A 121 16.53 17.34 38.63
N ALA A 122 15.32 16.84 38.85
CA ALA A 122 14.16 17.66 39.16
C ALA A 122 14.29 18.23 40.57
N SER A 123 14.43 19.55 40.68
CA SER A 123 14.24 20.29 41.95
C SER A 123 12.74 20.40 42.23
N ALA A 124 12.29 19.78 43.29
CA ALA A 124 10.93 19.91 43.80
C ALA A 124 10.69 21.32 44.35
N ALA A 125 9.90 22.13 43.65
CA ALA A 125 9.27 23.32 44.24
C ALA A 125 7.82 22.94 44.60
N ALA A 126 7.51 22.93 45.88
CA ALA A 126 6.16 22.71 46.37
C ALA A 126 5.27 23.88 45.97
N ALA A 127 4.30 23.64 45.09
CA ALA A 127 3.15 24.50 44.84
C ALA A 127 1.87 23.74 45.14
N THR A 128 1.11 24.27 46.05
CA THR A 128 -0.18 23.77 46.54
C THR A 128 -1.24 23.77 45.47
N GLY A 129 -1.87 22.62 45.30
CA GLY A 129 -3.27 22.49 44.92
C GLY A 129 -3.64 22.68 43.43
N ASN A 130 -3.47 21.65 42.63
CA ASN A 130 -4.43 21.25 41.60
C ASN A 130 -4.18 19.75 41.33
N ASN A 131 -5.19 18.93 41.54
CA ASN A 131 -5.16 17.53 41.11
C ASN A 131 -5.12 17.49 39.59
N ALA A 132 -3.94 17.61 39.00
CA ALA A 132 -3.70 17.08 37.68
C ALA A 132 -3.68 15.55 37.86
N THR A 133 -4.68 14.88 37.37
CA THR A 133 -4.67 13.43 37.19
C THR A 133 -3.48 13.16 36.25
N VAL A 134 -2.35 12.75 36.82
CA VAL A 134 -1.28 12.12 36.08
C VAL A 134 -1.89 10.82 35.60
N THR A 135 -2.35 10.79 34.36
CA THR A 135 -2.61 9.53 33.66
C THR A 135 -1.26 8.81 33.64
N THR A 136 -1.09 7.84 34.53
CA THR A 136 -0.01 6.87 34.42
C THR A 136 -0.19 6.17 33.09
N GLN A 137 0.66 6.53 32.13
CA GLN A 137 0.82 5.82 30.88
C GLN A 137 0.96 4.34 31.20
N SER A 138 0.28 3.48 30.51
CA SER A 138 0.35 2.03 30.72
C SER A 138 1.81 1.62 30.71
N THR A 139 2.29 1.02 31.78
CA THR A 139 3.68 0.61 31.92
C THR A 139 3.98 -0.70 31.19
N THR A 140 3.01 -1.26 30.47
CA THR A 140 3.17 -2.52 29.71
C THR A 140 3.71 -2.19 28.33
N PRO A 141 4.87 -2.72 27.95
CA PRO A 141 5.42 -2.56 26.61
C PRO A 141 4.45 -3.05 25.54
N THR A 142 4.43 -2.37 24.42
CA THR A 142 3.55 -2.68 23.28
C THR A 142 4.41 -3.14 22.11
N HIS A 143 4.06 -4.28 21.52
CA HIS A 143 4.73 -4.81 20.34
C HIS A 143 3.73 -4.91 19.19
N VAL A 144 4.01 -4.24 18.08
CA VAL A 144 3.16 -4.27 16.88
C VAL A 144 3.99 -4.65 15.66
N LEU A 145 3.54 -5.66 14.93
CA LEU A 145 4.07 -6.06 13.63
C LEU A 145 3.02 -5.78 12.56
N VAL A 146 3.38 -5.02 11.54
CA VAL A 146 2.59 -4.88 10.31
C VAL A 146 3.31 -5.60 9.18
N ILE A 147 2.60 -6.52 8.52
CA ILE A 147 3.08 -7.23 7.32
C ILE A 147 2.34 -6.67 6.12
N GLY A 148 3.04 -6.01 5.22
CA GLY A 148 2.54 -5.53 3.94
C GLY A 148 2.90 -6.50 2.82
N ILE A 149 1.91 -6.98 2.06
CA ILE A 149 2.13 -7.86 0.91
C ILE A 149 1.57 -7.15 -0.32
N ASP A 150 2.47 -6.59 -1.13
CA ASP A 150 2.09 -5.75 -2.28
C ASP A 150 1.26 -6.53 -3.31
N GLY A 151 0.28 -5.87 -3.91
CA GLY A 151 -0.49 -6.37 -5.03
C GLY A 151 -1.24 -7.69 -4.79
N THR A 152 -1.62 -7.99 -3.54
CA THR A 152 -2.13 -9.31 -3.17
C THR A 152 -3.65 -9.39 -3.16
N ASN A 153 -4.19 -10.34 -3.93
CA ASN A 153 -5.63 -10.63 -3.93
C ASN A 153 -6.04 -11.52 -2.75
N LEU A 154 -6.94 -11.04 -1.90
CA LEU A 154 -7.53 -11.87 -0.84
C LEU A 154 -8.15 -13.16 -1.37
N SER A 155 -8.78 -13.11 -2.54
CA SER A 155 -9.36 -14.31 -3.20
C SER A 155 -8.31 -15.37 -3.53
N ALA A 156 -7.06 -14.99 -3.84
CA ALA A 156 -5.96 -15.91 -4.07
C ALA A 156 -5.49 -16.56 -2.75
N ILE A 157 -5.42 -15.80 -1.66
CA ILE A 157 -5.14 -16.35 -0.31
C ILE A 157 -6.21 -17.41 0.04
N LEU A 158 -7.48 -17.06 -0.13
CA LEU A 158 -8.61 -17.91 0.26
C LEU A 158 -8.74 -19.18 -0.59
N SER A 159 -8.40 -19.12 -1.88
CA SER A 159 -8.63 -20.22 -2.82
C SER A 159 -7.48 -21.23 -2.88
N ASN A 160 -6.24 -20.83 -2.62
CA ASN A 160 -5.08 -21.70 -2.67
C ASN A 160 -4.88 -22.44 -1.33
N PRO A 161 -5.04 -23.79 -1.28
CA PRO A 161 -4.88 -24.54 -0.04
C PRO A 161 -3.44 -24.56 0.50
N ASP A 162 -2.45 -24.15 -0.30
CA ASP A 162 -1.05 -24.10 0.11
C ASP A 162 -0.72 -22.84 0.94
N ASN A 163 -1.62 -21.84 0.99
CA ASN A 163 -1.47 -20.62 1.80
C ASN A 163 -1.94 -20.86 3.24
N VAL A 164 -1.36 -21.85 3.92
CA VAL A 164 -1.82 -22.36 5.22
C VAL A 164 -1.62 -21.37 6.36
N ASN A 165 -0.57 -20.54 6.32
CA ASN A 165 -0.21 -19.62 7.39
C ASN A 165 -1.09 -18.37 7.38
N LEU A 166 -1.33 -17.76 6.22
CA LEU A 166 -2.28 -16.65 6.06
C LEU A 166 -3.72 -17.10 6.40
N GLN A 167 -4.11 -18.32 5.99
CA GLN A 167 -5.42 -18.88 6.34
C GLN A 167 -5.54 -19.17 7.85
N ALA A 168 -4.45 -19.56 8.51
CA ALA A 168 -4.42 -19.69 9.96
C ALA A 168 -4.60 -18.32 10.64
N LEU A 169 -3.93 -17.27 10.17
CA LEU A 169 -4.12 -15.90 10.68
C LEU A 169 -5.56 -15.41 10.51
N ILE A 170 -6.18 -15.66 9.34
CA ILE A 170 -7.60 -15.38 9.09
C ILE A 170 -8.49 -16.11 10.11
N SER A 171 -8.15 -17.35 10.44
CA SER A 171 -8.94 -18.18 11.37
C SER A 171 -8.79 -17.77 12.82
N THR A 172 -7.65 -17.17 13.19
CA THR A 172 -7.30 -16.83 14.58
C THR A 172 -7.40 -15.34 14.89
N GLY A 173 -7.70 -14.50 13.90
CA GLY A 173 -7.86 -13.06 14.04
C GLY A 173 -9.25 -12.56 13.61
N THR A 174 -9.38 -11.24 13.52
CA THR A 174 -10.51 -10.55 12.87
C THR A 174 -10.05 -10.15 11.47
N THR A 175 -10.79 -10.56 10.43
CA THR A 175 -10.44 -10.31 9.03
C THR A 175 -11.48 -9.45 8.33
N ALA A 176 -11.02 -8.54 7.51
CA ALA A 176 -11.84 -7.79 6.56
C ALA A 176 -11.53 -8.19 5.12
N ALA A 177 -12.55 -8.50 4.33
CA ALA A 177 -12.52 -8.15 2.93
C ALA A 177 -12.79 -6.65 2.87
N SER A 178 -11.90 -5.90 2.24
CA SER A 178 -11.91 -4.45 2.24
C SER A 178 -11.84 -3.93 0.80
N THR A 179 -12.10 -2.64 0.60
CA THR A 179 -12.00 -2.02 -0.71
C THR A 179 -11.48 -0.60 -0.62
N MET A 180 -10.62 -0.24 -1.57
CA MET A 180 -10.15 1.13 -1.77
C MET A 180 -10.81 1.78 -3.00
N VAL A 181 -12.00 1.34 -3.37
CA VAL A 181 -12.76 1.91 -4.50
C VAL A 181 -12.88 3.43 -4.39
N GLY A 182 -12.53 4.15 -5.45
CA GLY A 182 -12.50 5.61 -5.45
C GLY A 182 -11.14 6.23 -5.09
N HIS A 183 -10.15 5.41 -4.80
CA HIS A 183 -8.74 5.80 -4.58
C HIS A 183 -7.83 5.13 -5.60
N THR A 184 -6.63 5.67 -5.80
CA THR A 184 -5.68 5.11 -6.78
C THR A 184 -5.12 3.78 -6.29
N THR A 185 -5.01 2.83 -7.20
CA THR A 185 -4.43 1.51 -6.98
C THR A 185 -2.94 1.45 -7.40
N MET A 186 -2.23 2.55 -7.31
CA MET A 186 -0.78 2.64 -7.52
C MET A 186 -0.04 2.46 -6.19
N SER A 187 1.01 1.65 -6.16
CA SER A 187 1.67 1.19 -4.93
C SER A 187 2.21 2.34 -4.06
N ASN A 188 3.04 3.25 -4.58
CA ASN A 188 3.58 4.35 -3.76
C ASN A 188 2.50 5.27 -3.16
N PRO A 189 1.47 5.71 -3.91
CA PRO A 189 0.32 6.42 -3.35
C PRO A 189 -0.43 5.62 -2.29
N SER A 190 -0.67 4.33 -2.50
CA SER A 190 -1.43 3.48 -1.58
C SER A 190 -0.64 3.20 -0.30
N TRP A 191 0.64 2.83 -0.40
CA TRP A 191 1.51 2.65 0.78
C TRP A 191 1.71 3.95 1.56
N THR A 192 1.80 5.09 0.86
CA THR A 192 1.79 6.39 1.55
C THR A 192 0.50 6.57 2.37
N GLY A 193 -0.64 6.20 1.79
CA GLY A 193 -1.91 6.23 2.53
C GLY A 193 -1.88 5.35 3.77
N ILE A 194 -1.47 4.10 3.64
CA ILE A 194 -1.37 3.12 4.73
C ILE A 194 -0.42 3.61 5.83
N LEU A 195 0.76 4.15 5.46
CA LEU A 195 1.82 4.53 6.38
C LEU A 195 1.70 5.95 6.96
N THR A 196 0.70 6.74 6.51
CA THR A 196 0.44 8.09 7.05
C THR A 196 -0.98 8.26 7.59
N GLY A 197 -1.90 7.34 7.26
CA GLY A 197 -3.33 7.49 7.52
C GLY A 197 -4.03 8.52 6.62
N VAL A 198 -3.39 8.96 5.52
CA VAL A 198 -3.88 10.03 4.64
C VAL A 198 -3.97 9.55 3.19
N TRP A 199 -5.18 9.54 2.63
CA TRP A 199 -5.34 9.14 1.23
C TRP A 199 -4.45 9.94 0.28
N SER A 200 -3.92 9.27 -0.71
CA SER A 200 -2.95 9.81 -1.67
C SER A 200 -3.41 11.07 -2.38
N GLU A 201 -4.70 11.24 -2.63
CA GLU A 201 -5.29 12.46 -3.21
C GLU A 201 -5.05 13.67 -2.30
N THR A 202 -5.18 13.49 -0.99
CA THR A 202 -4.90 14.51 0.02
C THR A 202 -3.39 14.68 0.22
N ALA A 203 -2.62 13.60 0.19
CA ALA A 203 -1.17 13.62 0.30
C ALA A 203 -0.48 14.23 -0.93
N GLY A 204 -1.15 14.23 -2.10
CA GLY A 204 -0.65 14.84 -3.34
C GLY A 204 0.12 13.89 -4.24
N LEU A 205 0.00 12.56 -4.01
CA LEU A 205 0.66 11.54 -4.82
C LEU A 205 -0.31 10.89 -5.79
N PHE A 206 0.19 10.50 -6.97
CA PHE A 206 -0.62 9.86 -8.00
C PHE A 206 0.19 8.93 -8.92
N ASN A 207 1.46 8.67 -8.60
CA ASN A 207 2.32 7.70 -9.30
C ASN A 207 3.42 7.16 -8.36
N ASN A 208 4.25 6.25 -8.87
CA ASN A 208 5.30 5.59 -8.08
C ASN A 208 6.61 6.39 -7.92
N VAL A 209 6.62 7.69 -8.28
CA VAL A 209 7.78 8.54 -7.97
C VAL A 209 7.77 8.93 -6.50
N PHE A 210 8.83 8.58 -5.78
CA PHE A 210 8.99 8.98 -4.39
C PHE A 210 9.03 10.50 -4.23
N THR A 211 8.31 11.03 -3.24
CA THR A 211 8.08 12.46 -3.05
C THR A 211 8.34 12.85 -1.59
N PRO A 212 9.61 13.08 -1.19
CA PRO A 212 10.02 13.22 0.21
C PRO A 212 9.31 14.34 0.98
N TRP A 213 9.06 15.51 0.35
CA TRP A 213 8.37 16.65 0.99
C TRP A 213 6.90 16.41 1.36
N THR A 214 6.30 15.31 0.87
CA THR A 214 4.96 14.90 1.30
C THR A 214 4.95 14.59 2.79
N TYR A 215 5.99 13.95 3.29
CA TYR A 215 6.09 13.46 4.66
C TYR A 215 6.44 14.54 5.68
N ASP A 216 6.86 15.74 5.24
CA ASP A 216 6.98 16.92 6.10
C ASP A 216 5.61 17.42 6.57
N LYS A 217 4.57 17.24 5.74
CA LYS A 217 3.20 17.64 6.05
C LYS A 217 2.36 16.50 6.59
N TRP A 218 2.59 15.30 6.09
CA TRP A 218 1.88 14.09 6.43
C TRP A 218 2.87 13.07 7.00
N PRO A 219 3.28 13.22 8.29
CA PRO A 219 4.27 12.35 8.92
C PRO A 219 3.88 10.88 8.82
N THR A 220 4.87 10.04 8.54
CA THR A 220 4.68 8.57 8.54
C THR A 220 4.43 8.07 9.96
N ILE A 221 3.92 6.88 10.11
CA ILE A 221 3.75 6.22 11.41
C ILE A 221 5.09 6.17 12.18
N PHE A 222 6.21 5.98 11.51
CA PHE A 222 7.54 6.00 12.13
C PHE A 222 7.84 7.38 12.75
N ASN A 223 7.65 8.47 11.99
CA ASN A 223 7.78 9.84 12.48
C ASN A 223 6.84 10.14 13.66
N GLN A 224 5.61 9.60 13.63
CA GLN A 224 4.61 9.82 14.67
C GLN A 224 5.04 9.12 15.96
N LEU A 225 5.47 7.86 15.89
CA LEU A 225 5.95 7.08 17.04
C LEU A 225 7.23 7.66 17.62
N GLU A 226 8.23 7.96 16.79
CA GLU A 226 9.52 8.53 17.22
C GLU A 226 9.36 9.94 17.84
N THR A 227 8.39 10.71 17.34
CA THR A 227 8.05 12.03 17.92
C THR A 227 7.36 11.88 19.27
N TYR A 228 6.52 10.86 19.42
CA TYR A 228 5.75 10.61 20.65
C TYR A 228 6.64 10.07 21.77
N ASP A 229 7.38 9.01 21.49
CA ASP A 229 8.30 8.39 22.44
C ASP A 229 9.53 7.81 21.70
N PRO A 230 10.67 8.49 21.72
CA PRO A 230 11.91 7.98 21.11
C PRO A 230 12.45 6.70 21.75
N GLY A 231 11.80 6.18 22.77
CA GLY A 231 12.13 4.88 23.38
C GLY A 231 11.43 3.69 22.69
N ILE A 232 10.46 3.95 21.80
CA ILE A 232 9.87 2.92 20.94
C ILE A 232 10.91 2.54 19.88
N GLN A 233 11.18 1.25 19.72
CA GLN A 233 12.09 0.77 18.67
C GLN A 233 11.30 0.58 17.38
N THR A 234 11.63 1.37 16.35
CA THR A 234 10.98 1.27 15.03
C THR A 234 11.90 0.59 14.02
N THR A 235 11.39 -0.46 13.36
CA THR A 235 12.14 -1.23 12.37
C THR A 235 11.34 -1.41 11.08
N VAL A 236 11.99 -1.18 9.94
CA VAL A 236 11.46 -1.44 8.60
C VAL A 236 12.34 -2.47 7.90
N ILE A 237 11.72 -3.48 7.30
CA ILE A 237 12.37 -4.53 6.53
C ILE A 237 11.60 -4.66 5.22
N ALA A 238 12.23 -4.31 4.10
CA ALA A 238 11.53 -4.21 2.82
C ALA A 238 12.46 -4.54 1.65
N ASP A 239 11.86 -4.98 0.56
CA ASP A 239 12.54 -5.26 -0.70
C ASP A 239 12.14 -4.32 -1.85
N TRP A 240 11.29 -3.33 -1.58
CA TRP A 240 11.06 -2.22 -2.50
C TRP A 240 11.63 -0.91 -1.94
N GLU A 241 12.46 -0.24 -2.76
CA GLU A 241 13.19 0.96 -2.36
C GLU A 241 12.26 2.09 -1.86
N ASN A 242 11.07 2.24 -2.46
CA ASN A 242 10.14 3.29 -2.05
C ASN A 242 9.69 3.12 -0.58
N ILE A 243 9.50 1.91 -0.09
CA ILE A 243 9.15 1.68 1.32
C ILE A 243 10.30 2.12 2.25
N ALA A 244 11.53 1.76 1.91
CA ALA A 244 12.70 2.21 2.66
C ALA A 244 12.83 3.75 2.64
N GLN A 245 12.55 4.38 1.49
CA GLN A 245 12.56 5.84 1.35
C GLN A 245 11.43 6.49 2.16
N ILE A 246 10.22 5.91 2.19
CA ILE A 246 9.09 6.39 3.02
C ILE A 246 9.46 6.31 4.51
N ALA A 247 10.04 5.20 4.94
CA ALA A 247 10.46 5.01 6.34
C ALA A 247 11.59 5.96 6.77
N GLY A 248 12.44 6.36 5.80
CA GLY A 248 13.52 7.31 6.00
C GLY A 248 13.12 8.78 5.84
N ALA A 249 11.87 9.07 5.45
CA ALA A 249 11.41 10.42 5.16
C ALA A 249 10.88 11.15 6.40
N GLY A 250 10.75 12.48 6.27
CA GLY A 250 10.24 13.35 7.32
C GLY A 250 11.32 13.75 8.32
N SER A 251 10.91 14.30 9.47
CA SER A 251 11.83 14.90 10.45
C SER A 251 12.60 13.88 11.29
N ILE A 252 11.98 12.74 11.58
CA ILE A 252 12.56 11.65 12.38
C ILE A 252 12.26 10.32 11.66
N PRO A 253 13.27 9.73 11.01
CA PRO A 253 13.10 8.44 10.33
C PRO A 253 12.93 7.29 11.31
N ALA A 254 12.55 6.10 10.81
CA ALA A 254 12.62 4.88 11.59
C ALA A 254 14.04 4.61 12.10
N ASP A 255 14.18 4.03 13.29
CA ASP A 255 15.48 3.69 13.92
C ASP A 255 16.31 2.73 13.07
N SER A 256 15.64 1.74 12.47
CA SER A 256 16.29 0.73 11.66
C SER A 256 15.55 0.56 10.35
N ILE A 257 16.27 0.73 9.24
CA ILE A 257 15.74 0.51 7.89
C ILE A 257 16.64 -0.51 7.18
N LYS A 258 16.08 -1.69 6.90
CA LYS A 258 16.75 -2.76 6.15
C LYS A 258 16.10 -2.87 4.78
N PHE A 259 16.85 -2.57 3.74
CA PHE A 259 16.41 -2.68 2.35
C PHE A 259 17.17 -3.80 1.64
N PHE A 260 16.43 -4.71 1.01
CA PHE A 260 16.96 -5.83 0.24
C PHE A 260 16.69 -5.60 -1.26
N PRO A 261 17.69 -5.18 -2.05
CA PRO A 261 17.52 -5.10 -3.49
C PRO A 261 17.39 -6.51 -4.09
N LYS A 262 16.76 -6.62 -5.27
CA LYS A 262 16.49 -7.90 -5.93
C LYS A 262 17.72 -8.82 -5.96
N TYR A 263 17.68 -9.87 -5.15
CA TYR A 263 18.75 -10.84 -4.98
C TYR A 263 18.65 -11.96 -6.02
N ASN A 264 19.77 -12.46 -6.55
CA ASN A 264 19.82 -13.52 -7.56
C ASN A 264 18.91 -13.30 -8.79
N ASN A 265 18.48 -12.08 -9.05
CA ASN A 265 17.44 -11.76 -10.05
C ASN A 265 16.09 -12.46 -9.78
N SER A 266 15.81 -12.82 -8.54
CA SER A 266 14.61 -13.50 -8.05
C SER A 266 13.97 -12.67 -6.94
N TRP A 267 12.68 -12.37 -7.04
CA TRP A 267 11.94 -11.75 -5.95
C TRP A 267 11.62 -12.75 -4.84
N LEU A 268 11.37 -14.02 -5.19
CA LEU A 268 11.14 -15.07 -4.19
C LEU A 268 12.35 -15.21 -3.25
N ASP A 269 13.58 -15.29 -3.82
CA ASP A 269 14.81 -15.32 -3.01
C ASP A 269 14.99 -14.04 -2.18
N THR A 270 14.44 -12.91 -2.64
CA THR A 270 14.52 -11.62 -1.90
C THR A 270 13.49 -11.58 -0.80
N ASP A 271 12.26 -12.04 -1.05
CA ASP A 271 11.22 -12.21 -0.03
C ASP A 271 11.70 -13.12 1.11
N ASP A 272 12.46 -14.19 0.81
CA ASP A 272 13.05 -15.07 1.82
C ASP A 272 14.07 -14.30 2.71
N LEU A 273 14.86 -13.39 2.13
CA LEU A 273 15.76 -12.54 2.93
C LEU A 273 14.99 -11.56 3.82
N VAL A 274 13.89 -10.99 3.33
CA VAL A 274 12.99 -10.14 4.12
C VAL A 274 12.35 -10.94 5.25
N GLY A 275 11.85 -12.14 4.96
CA GLY A 275 11.27 -13.06 5.94
C GLY A 275 12.26 -13.39 7.06
N GLN A 276 13.48 -13.83 6.71
CA GLN A 276 14.53 -14.15 7.67
C GLN A 276 14.93 -12.93 8.52
N ALA A 277 15.11 -11.75 7.89
CA ALA A 277 15.45 -10.54 8.62
C ALA A 277 14.34 -10.10 9.58
N SER A 278 13.08 -10.40 9.26
CA SER A 278 11.93 -10.13 10.12
C SER A 278 11.89 -11.09 11.32
N VAL A 279 12.16 -12.38 11.09
CA VAL A 279 12.35 -13.37 12.17
C VAL A 279 13.48 -12.93 13.12
N ASP A 280 14.61 -12.48 12.55
CA ASP A 280 15.74 -11.99 13.34
C ASP A 280 15.37 -10.74 14.16
N ALA A 281 14.60 -9.82 13.58
CA ALA A 281 14.14 -8.62 14.30
C ALA A 281 13.25 -8.98 15.50
N ILE A 282 12.32 -9.92 15.34
CA ILE A 282 11.45 -10.38 16.42
C ILE A 282 12.26 -11.10 17.49
N ASN A 283 13.18 -11.99 17.10
CA ASN A 283 14.03 -12.74 18.04
C ASN A 283 14.98 -11.83 18.84
N ASN A 284 15.34 -10.66 18.29
CA ASN A 284 16.20 -9.66 18.95
C ASN A 284 15.39 -8.57 19.67
N THR A 285 14.07 -8.67 19.75
CA THR A 285 13.23 -7.74 20.52
C THR A 285 13.68 -7.73 22.00
N THR A 286 13.71 -6.56 22.60
CA THR A 286 14.10 -6.38 23.99
C THR A 286 12.86 -6.35 24.88
N ALA A 287 12.74 -7.28 25.81
CA ALA A 287 11.64 -7.30 26.78
C ALA A 287 11.63 -6.00 27.62
N GLY A 288 10.45 -5.46 27.86
CA GLY A 288 10.28 -4.19 28.56
C GLY A 288 10.44 -2.96 27.69
N VAL A 289 10.70 -3.10 26.37
CA VAL A 289 10.86 -1.98 25.42
C VAL A 289 9.82 -2.13 24.30
N SER A 290 8.98 -1.12 24.15
CA SER A 290 7.98 -1.10 23.08
C SER A 290 8.64 -1.12 21.69
N SER A 291 8.05 -1.88 20.73
CA SER A 291 8.60 -2.00 19.38
C SER A 291 7.52 -2.03 18.30
N PHE A 292 7.80 -1.35 17.20
CA PHE A 292 7.03 -1.35 15.98
C PHE A 292 7.85 -1.88 14.81
N ASN A 293 7.43 -2.98 14.22
CA ASN A 293 8.06 -3.58 13.05
C ASN A 293 7.13 -3.49 11.83
N PHE A 294 7.66 -3.04 10.71
CA PHE A 294 7.00 -3.08 9.41
C PHE A 294 7.81 -3.98 8.47
N THR A 295 7.21 -5.09 8.07
CA THR A 295 7.77 -6.05 7.10
C THR A 295 7.03 -5.92 5.79
N TYR A 296 7.74 -5.85 4.66
CA TYR A 296 7.12 -5.63 3.35
C TYR A 296 7.72 -6.55 2.29
N PHE A 297 6.82 -7.18 1.51
CA PHE A 297 7.12 -8.12 0.44
C PHE A 297 6.60 -7.59 -0.90
N VAL A 298 7.49 -7.48 -1.91
CA VAL A 298 7.15 -7.01 -3.27
C VAL A 298 6.92 -8.16 -4.25
N GLY A 299 7.38 -9.37 -3.94
CA GLY A 299 7.48 -10.47 -4.90
C GLY A 299 6.16 -10.89 -5.54
N VAL A 300 5.04 -10.77 -4.80
CA VAL A 300 3.71 -11.09 -5.33
C VAL A 300 3.29 -10.09 -6.40
N ASP A 301 3.49 -8.78 -6.15
CA ASP A 301 3.15 -7.71 -7.09
C ASP A 301 3.99 -7.78 -8.37
N ASP A 302 5.33 -7.86 -8.24
CA ASP A 302 6.23 -7.92 -9.41
C ASP A 302 5.93 -9.17 -10.27
N THR A 303 5.57 -10.29 -9.63
CA THR A 303 5.16 -11.51 -10.35
C THR A 303 3.83 -11.31 -11.08
N GLY A 304 2.87 -10.61 -10.46
CA GLY A 304 1.62 -10.23 -11.12
C GLY A 304 1.84 -9.29 -12.32
N HIS A 305 2.79 -8.37 -12.22
CA HIS A 305 3.23 -7.53 -13.34
C HIS A 305 3.84 -8.35 -14.49
N GLU A 306 4.56 -9.40 -14.19
CA GLU A 306 5.21 -10.22 -15.22
C GLU A 306 4.26 -11.24 -15.86
N TYR A 307 3.36 -11.87 -15.06
CA TYR A 307 2.58 -13.05 -15.47
C TYR A 307 1.06 -12.92 -15.31
N ASP A 308 0.53 -11.88 -14.66
CA ASP A 308 -0.85 -11.66 -14.17
C ASP A 308 -1.22 -12.46 -12.89
N ALA A 309 -2.26 -11.97 -12.16
CA ALA A 309 -2.65 -12.57 -10.89
C ALA A 309 -3.41 -13.91 -11.03
N GLY A 310 -3.75 -14.33 -12.24
CA GLY A 310 -4.31 -15.66 -12.52
C GLY A 310 -3.26 -16.72 -12.84
N SER A 311 -1.98 -16.34 -12.86
CA SER A 311 -0.89 -17.22 -13.28
C SER A 311 -0.44 -18.17 -12.16
N PRO A 312 0.10 -19.36 -12.52
CA PRO A 312 0.75 -20.23 -11.54
C PRO A 312 1.95 -19.59 -10.85
N GLN A 313 2.63 -18.65 -11.50
CA GLN A 313 3.77 -17.92 -10.96
C GLN A 313 3.33 -17.00 -9.82
N TYR A 314 2.23 -16.25 -9.99
CA TYR A 314 1.65 -15.44 -8.93
C TYR A 314 1.22 -16.29 -7.73
N ALA A 315 0.57 -17.45 -7.98
CA ALA A 315 0.21 -18.36 -6.92
C ALA A 315 1.44 -18.89 -6.16
N ALA A 316 2.56 -19.19 -6.88
CA ALA A 316 3.81 -19.62 -6.26
C ALA A 316 4.48 -18.51 -5.44
N ALA A 317 4.48 -17.26 -5.93
CA ALA A 317 5.00 -16.11 -5.19
C ALA A 317 4.20 -15.88 -3.89
N LEU A 318 2.88 -15.96 -3.96
CA LEU A 318 2.04 -15.85 -2.77
C LEU A 318 2.28 -17.00 -1.77
N THR A 319 2.50 -18.23 -2.24
CA THR A 319 2.84 -19.36 -1.37
C THR A 319 4.23 -19.19 -0.73
N ASN A 320 5.21 -18.62 -1.44
CA ASN A 320 6.50 -18.27 -0.88
C ASN A 320 6.36 -17.24 0.25
N VAL A 321 5.59 -16.16 0.04
CA VAL A 321 5.32 -15.18 1.10
C VAL A 321 4.54 -15.81 2.27
N ASP A 322 3.59 -16.70 2.00
CA ASP A 322 2.87 -17.45 3.06
C ASP A 322 3.82 -18.25 3.94
N GLN A 323 4.84 -18.89 3.37
CA GLN A 323 5.86 -19.61 4.13
C GLN A 323 6.67 -18.67 5.01
N ASN A 324 7.12 -17.53 4.47
CA ASN A 324 7.82 -16.49 5.23
C ASN A 324 6.95 -15.95 6.38
N VAL A 325 5.66 -15.71 6.14
CA VAL A 325 4.69 -15.33 7.19
C VAL A 325 4.61 -16.42 8.27
N GLY A 326 4.64 -17.69 7.88
CA GLY A 326 4.66 -18.81 8.82
C GLY A 326 5.88 -18.80 9.76
N GLU A 327 7.07 -18.54 9.22
CA GLU A 327 8.31 -18.43 10.00
C GLU A 327 8.28 -17.22 10.95
N ILE A 328 7.82 -16.05 10.45
CA ILE A 328 7.62 -14.84 11.25
C ILE A 328 6.65 -15.13 12.40
N MET A 329 5.52 -15.77 12.14
CA MET A 329 4.53 -16.10 13.17
C MET A 329 5.04 -17.15 14.17
N ALA A 330 5.93 -18.05 13.77
CA ALA A 330 6.60 -18.97 14.70
C ALA A 330 7.49 -18.19 15.69
N ALA A 331 8.22 -17.16 15.23
CA ALA A 331 9.00 -16.29 16.11
C ALA A 331 8.09 -15.47 17.04
N VAL A 332 7.01 -14.87 16.52
CA VAL A 332 5.98 -14.16 17.31
C VAL A 332 5.39 -15.05 18.40
N ASN A 333 5.00 -16.28 18.05
CA ASN A 333 4.41 -17.23 19.01
C ASN A 333 5.42 -17.65 20.07
N THR A 334 6.70 -17.80 19.71
CA THR A 334 7.79 -18.10 20.67
C THR A 334 7.97 -16.95 21.65
N TRP A 335 7.97 -15.69 21.15
CA TRP A 335 8.02 -14.52 22.01
C TRP A 335 6.82 -14.47 22.96
N ASN A 336 5.59 -14.58 22.44
CA ASN A 336 4.36 -14.50 23.22
C ASN A 336 4.29 -15.58 24.33
N ALA A 337 4.82 -16.77 24.06
CA ALA A 337 4.91 -17.84 25.05
C ALA A 337 5.91 -17.52 26.17
N ALA A 338 7.02 -16.84 25.84
CA ALA A 338 8.04 -16.43 26.81
C ALA A 338 7.68 -15.15 27.57
N HIS A 339 6.88 -14.27 26.96
CA HIS A 339 6.50 -12.95 27.48
C HIS A 339 4.97 -12.74 27.39
N PRO A 340 4.17 -13.47 28.18
CA PRO A 340 2.70 -13.42 28.06
C PRO A 340 2.09 -12.07 28.42
N ASP A 341 2.82 -11.23 29.15
CA ASP A 341 2.39 -9.88 29.51
C ASP A 341 2.73 -8.83 28.43
N GLU A 342 3.52 -9.19 27.41
CA GLU A 342 3.99 -8.35 26.32
C GLU A 342 3.75 -8.99 24.94
N PRO A 343 2.52 -9.45 24.63
CA PRO A 343 2.28 -10.16 23.37
C PRO A 343 2.28 -9.21 22.18
N TRP A 344 2.71 -9.72 21.04
CA TRP A 344 2.63 -9.03 19.76
C TRP A 344 1.19 -8.91 19.27
N THR A 345 0.87 -7.73 18.72
CA THR A 345 -0.26 -7.53 17.81
C THR A 345 0.26 -7.59 16.38
N VAL A 346 -0.36 -8.40 15.54
CA VAL A 346 0.03 -8.59 14.14
C VAL A 346 -1.08 -8.13 13.22
N LEU A 347 -0.76 -7.22 12.31
CA LEU A 347 -1.66 -6.72 11.26
C LEU A 347 -1.09 -7.14 9.91
N VAL A 348 -1.92 -7.74 9.04
CA VAL A 348 -1.51 -8.07 7.66
C VAL A 348 -2.41 -7.35 6.69
N THR A 349 -1.83 -6.71 5.67
CA THR A 349 -2.60 -5.94 4.68
C THR A 349 -1.93 -5.94 3.30
N THR A 350 -2.65 -5.47 2.31
CA THR A 350 -2.17 -5.14 0.97
C THR A 350 -2.55 -3.71 0.63
N ASP A 351 -1.84 -3.13 -0.28
CA ASP A 351 -2.11 -1.78 -0.78
C ASP A 351 -3.16 -1.76 -1.90
N HIS A 352 -3.18 -2.77 -2.77
CA HIS A 352 -4.17 -3.01 -3.82
C HIS A 352 -4.19 -4.49 -4.21
N GLY A 353 -5.12 -4.87 -5.08
CA GLY A 353 -5.11 -6.16 -5.74
C GLY A 353 -4.69 -6.05 -7.20
N GLN A 354 -4.78 -7.14 -7.95
CA GLN A 354 -4.37 -7.25 -9.35
C GLN A 354 -5.39 -8.02 -10.20
N VAL A 355 -5.46 -7.70 -11.50
CA VAL A 355 -6.33 -8.44 -12.43
C VAL A 355 -5.77 -9.83 -12.74
N PRO A 356 -6.65 -10.87 -12.78
CA PRO A 356 -6.22 -12.26 -13.02
C PRO A 356 -6.17 -12.64 -14.51
N TRP A 357 -5.91 -11.68 -15.39
CA TRP A 357 -5.77 -11.93 -16.84
C TRP A 357 -4.73 -11.00 -17.44
N PRO A 358 -4.09 -11.41 -18.56
CA PRO A 358 -3.10 -10.59 -19.24
C PRO A 358 -3.69 -9.24 -19.68
N THR A 359 -3.06 -8.15 -19.28
CA THR A 359 -3.41 -6.79 -19.71
C THR A 359 -2.51 -6.31 -20.84
N ILE A 360 -2.92 -5.22 -21.53
CA ILE A 360 -2.10 -4.61 -22.59
C ILE A 360 -0.85 -4.02 -21.95
N ARG A 361 0.31 -4.40 -22.51
CA ARG A 361 1.62 -3.97 -22.01
C ARG A 361 1.97 -2.56 -22.48
N LEU A 362 1.73 -1.57 -21.65
CA LEU A 362 2.24 -0.20 -21.83
C LEU A 362 3.50 0.08 -20.98
N GLY A 363 4.27 -0.95 -20.65
CA GLY A 363 5.38 -0.96 -19.71
C GLY A 363 5.15 -2.04 -18.64
N SER A 364 6.16 -2.36 -17.81
CA SER A 364 6.01 -3.37 -16.76
C SER A 364 4.96 -2.97 -15.72
N ASP A 365 4.92 -1.71 -15.35
CA ASP A 365 4.21 -1.20 -14.17
C ASP A 365 2.73 -0.84 -14.41
N MET A 366 2.18 -1.01 -15.62
CA MET A 366 0.75 -0.79 -15.93
C MET A 366 0.00 -2.07 -16.30
N ARG A 367 0.53 -3.23 -15.94
CA ARG A 367 -0.05 -4.48 -16.42
C ARG A 367 -1.15 -5.06 -15.54
N ALA A 368 -1.01 -4.95 -14.24
CA ALA A 368 -1.77 -5.74 -13.30
C ALA A 368 -2.74 -4.91 -12.47
N HIS A 369 -2.46 -3.61 -12.35
CA HIS A 369 -3.25 -2.67 -11.55
C HIS A 369 -3.06 -1.22 -12.04
N GLY A 370 -3.68 -0.26 -11.35
CA GLY A 370 -3.65 1.17 -11.65
C GLY A 370 -5.03 1.72 -12.02
N PHE A 371 -6.02 0.84 -12.21
CA PHE A 371 -7.38 1.19 -12.58
C PHE A 371 -8.37 0.81 -11.48
N GLN A 372 -9.67 0.89 -11.76
CA GLN A 372 -10.72 0.76 -10.76
C GLN A 372 -11.56 -0.52 -10.92
N THR A 373 -10.96 -1.58 -11.43
CA THR A 373 -11.68 -2.86 -11.43
C THR A 373 -11.85 -3.39 -9.99
N PRO A 374 -12.90 -4.16 -9.70
CA PRO A 374 -13.04 -4.78 -8.37
C PRO A 374 -11.85 -5.65 -7.97
N TRP A 375 -11.11 -6.22 -8.93
CA TRP A 375 -9.90 -6.99 -8.66
C TRP A 375 -8.75 -6.12 -8.11
N GLU A 376 -8.59 -4.91 -8.66
CA GLU A 376 -7.53 -3.98 -8.27
C GLU A 376 -7.88 -3.22 -6.98
N THR A 377 -9.16 -2.90 -6.78
CA THR A 377 -9.62 -2.13 -5.62
C THR A 377 -9.92 -2.96 -4.39
N THR A 378 -10.01 -4.30 -4.50
CA THR A 378 -10.17 -5.17 -3.35
C THR A 378 -8.86 -5.27 -2.57
N THR A 379 -8.92 -4.94 -1.29
CA THR A 379 -7.85 -5.07 -0.31
C THR A 379 -8.29 -5.95 0.84
N PHE A 380 -7.46 -6.11 1.86
CA PHE A 380 -7.82 -6.82 3.08
C PHE A 380 -7.04 -6.27 4.28
N VAL A 381 -7.59 -6.54 5.46
CA VAL A 381 -6.91 -6.38 6.75
C VAL A 381 -7.14 -7.65 7.56
N ILE A 382 -6.07 -8.24 8.07
CA ILE A 382 -6.12 -9.33 9.05
C ILE A 382 -5.50 -8.79 10.34
N ALA A 383 -6.25 -8.79 11.43
CA ALA A 383 -5.80 -8.29 12.73
C ALA A 383 -5.79 -9.44 13.75
N ASN A 384 -4.61 -9.73 14.30
CA ASN A 384 -4.39 -10.84 15.22
C ASN A 384 -3.65 -10.34 16.46
N GLY A 385 -4.11 -10.72 17.65
CA GLY A 385 -3.50 -10.32 18.92
C GLY A 385 -4.51 -9.78 19.93
N PRO A 386 -4.04 -9.18 21.02
CA PRO A 386 -4.91 -8.64 22.05
C PRO A 386 -5.91 -7.61 21.49
N GLY A 387 -7.17 -7.76 21.86
CA GLY A 387 -8.25 -6.85 21.44
C GLY A 387 -8.95 -7.23 20.14
N PHE A 388 -8.47 -8.25 19.40
CA PHE A 388 -9.11 -8.75 18.18
C PHE A 388 -9.79 -10.09 18.41
N GLU A 389 -11.01 -10.23 17.88
CA GLU A 389 -11.82 -11.42 18.09
C GLU A 389 -11.44 -12.52 17.10
N GLN A 390 -11.15 -13.73 17.62
CA GLN A 390 -10.73 -14.87 16.79
C GLN A 390 -11.86 -15.36 15.88
N GLY A 391 -11.55 -15.55 14.60
CA GLY A 391 -12.49 -16.05 13.59
C GLY A 391 -13.62 -15.09 13.29
N ALA A 392 -13.46 -13.81 13.62
CA ALA A 392 -14.42 -12.77 13.31
C ALA A 392 -14.15 -12.12 11.96
N ILE A 393 -15.19 -11.51 11.40
CA ILE A 393 -15.13 -10.72 10.17
C ILE A 393 -15.62 -9.30 10.48
N ASN A 394 -14.89 -8.31 10.00
CA ASN A 394 -15.29 -6.91 10.08
C ASN A 394 -14.96 -6.17 8.79
N ASN A 395 -15.86 -6.20 7.82
CA ASN A 395 -15.67 -5.56 6.51
C ASN A 395 -15.76 -4.02 6.55
N THR A 396 -15.82 -3.40 7.73
CA THR A 396 -15.64 -1.95 7.88
C THR A 396 -14.17 -1.55 8.02
N TYR A 397 -13.27 -2.50 8.30
CA TYR A 397 -11.82 -2.25 8.30
C TYR A 397 -11.33 -1.91 6.90
N SER A 398 -10.39 -0.99 6.81
CA SER A 398 -9.74 -0.59 5.57
C SER A 398 -8.21 -0.53 5.78
N ASN A 399 -7.45 -0.66 4.72
CA ASN A 399 -6.00 -0.54 4.78
C ASN A 399 -5.52 0.84 5.26
N ILE A 400 -6.32 1.91 5.06
CA ILE A 400 -6.04 3.24 5.60
C ILE A 400 -6.12 3.31 7.13
N ASP A 401 -6.74 2.31 7.77
CA ASP A 401 -6.90 2.22 9.23
C ASP A 401 -5.64 1.71 9.95
N ILE A 402 -4.63 1.24 9.22
CA ILE A 402 -3.40 0.66 9.79
C ILE A 402 -2.66 1.69 10.66
N THR A 403 -2.28 2.84 10.11
CA THR A 403 -1.56 3.88 10.88
C THR A 403 -2.32 4.34 12.13
N PRO A 404 -3.60 4.77 12.05
CA PRO A 404 -4.33 5.16 13.26
C PRO A 404 -4.54 4.02 14.26
N THR A 405 -4.52 2.76 13.82
CA THR A 405 -4.54 1.59 14.71
C THR A 405 -3.23 1.46 15.47
N VAL A 406 -2.09 1.56 14.77
CA VAL A 406 -0.77 1.51 15.40
C VAL A 406 -0.63 2.67 16.39
N ASP A 407 -0.99 3.91 16.01
CA ASP A 407 -1.01 5.05 16.93
C ASP A 407 -1.77 4.71 18.22
N ALA A 408 -3.01 4.23 18.09
CA ALA A 408 -3.85 3.92 19.24
C ALA A 408 -3.30 2.79 20.12
N LEU A 409 -2.67 1.75 19.52
CA LEU A 409 -2.03 0.67 20.25
C LEU A 409 -0.87 1.15 21.12
N PHE A 410 -0.10 2.14 20.64
CA PHE A 410 0.96 2.79 21.43
C PHE A 410 0.47 3.92 22.33
N GLY A 411 -0.85 4.18 22.36
CA GLY A 411 -1.45 5.23 23.22
C GLY A 411 -1.41 6.63 22.63
N LEU A 412 -1.05 6.79 21.35
CA LEU A 412 -1.19 8.04 20.64
C LEU A 412 -2.66 8.24 20.23
N THR A 413 -3.09 9.49 20.27
CA THR A 413 -4.34 9.88 19.60
C THR A 413 -4.02 10.08 18.12
N PRO A 414 -4.67 9.35 17.20
CA PRO A 414 -4.44 9.56 15.77
C PRO A 414 -4.64 11.02 15.38
N PRO A 415 -3.81 11.56 14.47
CA PRO A 415 -3.95 12.93 14.02
C PRO A 415 -5.35 13.22 13.46
N SER A 416 -5.87 14.41 13.71
CA SER A 416 -7.21 14.81 13.24
C SER A 416 -7.38 14.83 11.71
N TYR A 417 -6.28 14.80 10.99
CA TYR A 417 -6.27 14.70 9.52
C TYR A 417 -6.29 13.25 9.03
N SER A 418 -6.14 12.25 9.90
CA SER A 418 -6.23 10.85 9.51
C SER A 418 -7.59 10.54 8.89
N ALA A 419 -7.57 9.90 7.73
CA ALA A 419 -8.78 9.44 7.04
C ALA A 419 -9.28 8.10 7.61
N GLY A 420 -8.36 7.29 8.15
CA GLY A 420 -8.65 6.03 8.84
C GLY A 420 -9.03 6.22 10.30
N LYS A 421 -9.42 5.13 10.95
CA LYS A 421 -9.75 5.05 12.38
C LYS A 421 -9.07 3.84 12.99
N PRO A 422 -8.78 3.85 14.30
CA PRO A 422 -8.35 2.65 14.98
C PRO A 422 -9.33 1.48 14.76
N LEU A 423 -8.82 0.30 14.40
CA LEU A 423 -9.64 -0.89 14.17
C LEU A 423 -10.48 -1.25 15.42
N MET A 424 -9.94 -0.99 16.62
CA MET A 424 -10.64 -1.22 17.88
C MET A 424 -11.89 -0.34 18.03
N ASP A 425 -11.91 0.86 17.43
CA ASP A 425 -13.08 1.74 17.42
C ASP A 425 -14.18 1.23 16.46
N LEU A 426 -13.83 0.31 15.56
CA LEU A 426 -14.72 -0.33 14.60
C LEU A 426 -15.21 -1.71 15.05
N ALA A 427 -14.73 -2.21 16.19
CA ALA A 427 -15.00 -3.57 16.69
C ALA A 427 -16.50 -3.88 16.92
N GLY A 428 -17.35 -2.87 17.10
CA GLY A 428 -18.80 -3.06 17.21
C GLY A 428 -19.50 -3.60 15.95
N SER A 429 -18.78 -3.70 14.83
CA SER A 429 -19.24 -4.26 13.56
C SER A 429 -18.76 -5.71 13.33
N ASP A 430 -18.04 -6.30 14.28
CA ASP A 430 -17.53 -7.66 14.17
C ASP A 430 -18.69 -8.68 14.19
N TYR A 431 -18.59 -9.66 13.33
CA TYR A 431 -19.50 -10.81 13.35
C TYR A 431 -18.75 -12.11 13.09
N LYS A 432 -19.31 -13.22 13.56
CA LYS A 432 -18.81 -14.57 13.27
C LYS A 432 -19.77 -15.29 12.35
N PRO A 433 -19.27 -16.01 11.35
CA PRO A 433 -20.10 -16.91 10.57
C PRO A 433 -20.83 -17.91 11.47
N VAL A 434 -22.08 -18.23 11.14
CA VAL A 434 -22.92 -19.16 11.92
C VAL A 434 -22.32 -20.56 11.97
N ALA A 435 -21.71 -21.01 10.86
CA ALA A 435 -20.99 -22.28 10.82
C ALA A 435 -19.56 -22.08 11.35
N PRO A 436 -19.05 -22.99 12.19
CA PRO A 436 -17.68 -22.91 12.65
C PRO A 436 -16.68 -23.34 11.57
N GLY A 437 -15.48 -22.77 11.63
CA GLY A 437 -14.33 -23.17 10.84
C GLY A 437 -14.01 -22.27 9.66
N PHE A 438 -12.83 -22.50 9.08
CA PHE A 438 -12.26 -21.68 8.02
C PHE A 438 -13.14 -21.58 6.76
N ASP A 439 -13.81 -22.68 6.37
CA ASP A 439 -14.68 -22.67 5.18
C ASP A 439 -15.82 -21.66 5.28
N ALA A 440 -16.38 -21.46 6.45
CA ALA A 440 -17.44 -20.49 6.68
C ALA A 440 -16.90 -19.05 6.62
N ILE A 441 -15.72 -18.80 7.18
CA ILE A 441 -15.02 -17.51 7.09
C ILE A 441 -14.67 -17.22 5.61
N LYS A 442 -14.07 -18.19 4.93
CA LYS A 442 -13.75 -18.12 3.50
C LYS A 442 -14.98 -17.77 2.66
N GLN A 443 -16.10 -18.46 2.89
CA GLN A 443 -17.33 -18.18 2.15
C GLN A 443 -17.82 -16.75 2.41
N ALA A 444 -17.85 -16.30 3.66
CA ALA A 444 -18.34 -14.97 4.00
C ALA A 444 -17.43 -13.84 3.43
N LEU A 445 -16.10 -14.04 3.43
CA LEU A 445 -15.17 -13.11 2.81
C LEU A 445 -15.31 -13.12 1.28
N THR A 446 -15.51 -14.29 0.67
CA THR A 446 -15.75 -14.42 -0.78
C THR A 446 -17.05 -13.72 -1.19
N ASP A 447 -18.12 -13.88 -0.40
CA ASP A 447 -19.40 -13.20 -0.63
C ASP A 447 -19.23 -11.65 -0.50
N ALA A 448 -18.44 -11.18 0.45
CA ALA A 448 -18.15 -9.76 0.59
C ALA A 448 -17.37 -9.20 -0.61
N ILE A 449 -16.33 -9.90 -1.07
CA ILE A 449 -15.57 -9.52 -2.28
C ILE A 449 -16.51 -9.43 -3.50
N ALA A 450 -17.43 -10.39 -3.65
CA ALA A 450 -18.36 -10.44 -4.78
C ALA A 450 -19.34 -9.25 -4.81
N MET A 451 -19.50 -8.53 -3.71
CA MET A 451 -20.35 -7.33 -3.63
C MET A 451 -19.63 -6.05 -4.08
N TYR A 452 -18.30 -6.07 -4.20
CA TYR A 452 -17.54 -4.90 -4.60
C TYR A 452 -17.70 -4.62 -6.10
N GLY A 453 -17.82 -3.33 -6.41
CA GLY A 453 -18.08 -2.86 -7.77
C GLY A 453 -17.15 -1.70 -8.15
N TYR A 454 -17.48 -1.07 -9.25
CA TYR A 454 -16.78 0.11 -9.74
C TYR A 454 -17.24 1.37 -8.99
N PRO A 455 -16.40 2.41 -8.88
CA PRO A 455 -16.85 3.71 -8.44
C PRO A 455 -17.87 4.30 -9.45
N ASN A 456 -18.49 5.43 -9.11
CA ASN A 456 -19.30 6.12 -10.09
C ASN A 456 -18.46 6.54 -11.32
N VAL A 457 -19.09 6.70 -12.47
CA VAL A 457 -18.43 6.93 -13.76
C VAL A 457 -17.48 8.13 -13.74
N VAL A 458 -17.83 9.21 -13.04
CA VAL A 458 -16.99 10.44 -12.98
C VAL A 458 -15.71 10.16 -12.20
N THR A 459 -15.83 9.49 -11.05
CA THR A 459 -14.68 9.08 -10.23
C THR A 459 -13.81 8.09 -10.99
N ASN A 460 -14.41 7.11 -11.66
CA ASN A 460 -13.66 6.12 -12.46
C ASN A 460 -12.82 6.81 -13.54
N VAL A 461 -13.45 7.65 -14.36
CA VAL A 461 -12.75 8.37 -15.44
C VAL A 461 -11.65 9.30 -14.88
N ALA A 462 -11.89 9.94 -13.73
CA ALA A 462 -10.92 10.81 -13.10
C ALA A 462 -9.67 10.02 -12.63
N LEU A 463 -9.87 8.86 -12.03
CA LEU A 463 -8.79 7.98 -11.55
C LEU A 463 -8.03 7.36 -12.73
N ASP A 464 -8.74 6.83 -13.73
CA ASP A 464 -8.12 6.28 -14.93
C ASP A 464 -7.26 7.33 -15.64
N LEU A 465 -7.77 8.56 -15.76
CA LEU A 465 -7.01 9.66 -16.34
C LEU A 465 -5.76 10.01 -15.53
N ARG A 466 -5.85 10.03 -14.18
CA ARG A 466 -4.67 10.24 -13.31
C ARG A 466 -3.60 9.17 -13.53
N THR A 467 -4.00 7.91 -13.56
CA THR A 467 -3.09 6.79 -13.81
C THR A 467 -2.37 6.94 -15.13
N ILE A 468 -3.11 7.19 -16.22
CA ILE A 468 -2.54 7.35 -17.57
C ILE A 468 -1.54 8.51 -17.63
N VAL A 469 -1.92 9.69 -17.12
CA VAL A 469 -1.05 10.86 -17.18
C VAL A 469 0.11 10.79 -16.19
N GLY A 470 -0.09 10.16 -15.04
CA GLY A 470 0.93 9.95 -14.01
C GLY A 470 2.00 8.96 -14.44
N PHE A 471 1.63 8.00 -15.29
CA PHE A 471 2.57 7.03 -15.83
C PHE A 471 3.67 7.67 -16.69
N VAL A 472 3.36 8.73 -17.45
CA VAL A 472 4.32 9.34 -18.37
C VAL A 472 5.57 9.89 -17.64
N PRO A 473 5.45 10.77 -16.63
CA PRO A 473 6.62 11.22 -15.88
C PRO A 473 7.31 10.06 -15.13
N TYR A 474 6.56 9.11 -14.61
CA TYR A 474 7.13 7.94 -13.96
C TYR A 474 7.95 7.09 -14.93
N PHE A 475 7.48 6.87 -16.16
CA PHE A 475 8.24 6.18 -17.19
C PHE A 475 9.54 6.92 -17.54
N VAL A 476 9.49 8.26 -17.73
CA VAL A 476 10.70 9.07 -17.94
C VAL A 476 11.69 8.89 -16.80
N TYR A 477 11.20 8.96 -15.57
CA TYR A 477 11.97 8.75 -14.38
C TYR A 477 12.69 7.39 -14.38
N THR A 478 11.95 6.30 -14.56
CA THR A 478 12.47 4.92 -14.52
C THR A 478 13.52 4.69 -15.63
N VAL A 479 13.26 5.20 -16.85
CA VAL A 479 14.19 5.07 -17.98
C VAL A 479 15.51 5.76 -17.69
N PHE A 480 15.49 7.02 -17.24
CA PHE A 480 16.74 7.76 -16.97
C PHE A 480 17.49 7.24 -15.76
N ASN A 481 16.80 6.69 -14.78
CA ASN A 481 17.44 5.96 -13.67
C ASN A 481 18.17 4.73 -14.15
N GLY A 482 17.47 3.86 -14.83
CA GLY A 482 18.07 2.63 -15.35
C GLY A 482 19.23 2.91 -16.30
N LEU A 483 19.15 3.97 -17.13
CA LEU A 483 20.25 4.38 -18.01
C LEU A 483 21.48 4.87 -17.24
N THR A 484 21.29 5.47 -16.08
CA THR A 484 22.37 6.13 -15.32
C THR A 484 22.83 5.36 -14.11
N ALA A 485 22.21 4.22 -13.78
CA ALA A 485 22.53 3.42 -12.59
C ALA A 485 24.02 3.09 -12.46
N ASP A 486 24.61 2.57 -13.53
CA ASP A 486 26.01 2.10 -13.56
C ASP A 486 27.00 3.15 -14.11
N MET A 487 26.55 4.41 -14.30
CA MET A 487 27.40 5.45 -14.88
C MET A 487 28.23 6.18 -13.82
N SER A 488 29.49 6.48 -14.16
CA SER A 488 30.32 7.38 -13.33
C SER A 488 29.76 8.82 -13.33
N ALA A 489 29.95 9.54 -12.24
CA ALA A 489 29.40 10.88 -12.03
C ALA A 489 29.57 11.86 -13.22
N PRO A 490 30.74 11.97 -13.90
CA PRO A 490 30.91 12.90 -15.02
C PRO A 490 29.99 12.62 -16.22
N LEU A 491 29.67 11.33 -16.46
CA LEU A 491 28.77 10.91 -17.54
C LEU A 491 27.30 10.92 -17.09
N LYS A 492 27.04 10.63 -15.82
CA LYS A 492 25.73 10.57 -15.20
C LYS A 492 25.03 11.94 -15.20
N LEU A 493 25.72 12.99 -14.75
CA LEU A 493 25.16 14.32 -14.54
C LEU A 493 24.49 14.93 -15.78
N PRO A 494 25.11 14.98 -16.99
CA PRO A 494 24.46 15.53 -18.18
C PRO A 494 23.20 14.76 -18.59
N ILE A 495 23.21 13.42 -18.44
CA ILE A 495 22.08 12.56 -18.81
C ILE A 495 20.94 12.75 -17.82
N GLN A 496 21.24 12.81 -16.52
CA GLN A 496 20.24 13.12 -15.49
C GLN A 496 19.64 14.50 -15.66
N PHE A 497 20.43 15.50 -16.09
CA PHE A 497 19.89 16.84 -16.37
C PHE A 497 18.87 16.82 -17.51
N ILE A 498 19.15 16.09 -18.60
CA ILE A 498 18.20 15.90 -19.69
C ILE A 498 16.95 15.16 -19.20
N GLY A 499 17.15 14.10 -18.42
CA GLY A 499 16.07 13.34 -17.76
C GLY A 499 15.19 14.24 -16.90
N ALA A 500 15.80 15.11 -16.09
CA ALA A 500 15.10 16.07 -15.23
C ALA A 500 14.22 17.04 -16.05
N LEU A 501 14.74 17.58 -17.15
CA LEU A 501 13.96 18.46 -18.03
C LEU A 501 12.76 17.74 -18.66
N LEU A 502 12.95 16.50 -19.13
CA LEU A 502 11.88 15.69 -19.72
C LEU A 502 10.88 15.26 -18.63
N TYR A 503 11.36 14.89 -17.46
CA TYR A 503 10.51 14.61 -16.31
C TYR A 503 9.61 15.81 -15.97
N GLN A 504 10.16 17.00 -15.82
CA GLN A 504 9.37 18.20 -15.51
C GLN A 504 8.41 18.57 -16.65
N ALA A 505 8.82 18.42 -17.91
CA ALA A 505 7.96 18.69 -19.07
C ALA A 505 6.71 17.76 -19.10
N THR A 506 6.83 16.54 -18.58
CA THR A 506 5.73 15.57 -18.49
C THR A 506 4.99 15.64 -17.15
N ASN A 507 5.69 15.90 -16.07
CA ASN A 507 5.14 15.96 -14.72
C ASN A 507 4.23 17.17 -14.49
N ILE A 508 4.59 18.35 -15.02
CA ILE A 508 3.76 19.56 -14.84
C ILE A 508 2.36 19.38 -15.41
N PRO A 509 2.16 18.94 -16.66
CA PRO A 509 0.82 18.65 -17.18
C PRO A 509 0.10 17.56 -16.40
N ALA A 510 0.80 16.50 -15.98
CA ALA A 510 0.24 15.41 -15.18
C ALA A 510 -0.26 15.93 -13.81
N GLN A 511 0.52 16.78 -13.13
CA GLN A 511 0.14 17.43 -11.88
C GLN A 511 -1.10 18.32 -12.03
N ILE A 512 -1.20 19.07 -13.13
CA ILE A 512 -2.37 19.91 -13.42
C ILE A 512 -3.61 19.02 -13.55
N ILE A 513 -3.53 17.94 -14.33
CA ILE A 513 -4.64 17.01 -14.54
C ILE A 513 -5.01 16.31 -13.23
N ALA A 514 -4.03 15.87 -12.46
CA ALA A 514 -4.25 15.26 -11.15
C ALA A 514 -5.06 16.20 -10.24
N ARG A 515 -4.74 17.49 -10.21
CA ARG A 515 -5.50 18.49 -9.45
C ARG A 515 -6.90 18.73 -9.96
N LEU A 516 -7.08 18.80 -11.28
CA LEU A 516 -8.39 18.93 -11.89
C LEU A 516 -9.30 17.72 -11.62
N THR A 517 -8.70 16.58 -11.32
CA THR A 517 -9.40 15.32 -11.01
C THR A 517 -9.47 14.99 -9.52
N GLY A 518 -9.08 15.91 -8.62
CA GLY A 518 -9.34 15.77 -7.17
C GLY A 518 -8.12 15.58 -6.28
N VAL A 519 -6.90 15.53 -6.80
CA VAL A 519 -5.69 15.54 -5.97
C VAL A 519 -5.50 16.94 -5.38
N THR A 520 -5.50 17.05 -4.05
CA THR A 520 -5.42 18.34 -3.34
C THR A 520 -4.04 18.63 -2.75
N GLY A 521 -3.21 17.63 -2.52
CA GLY A 521 -1.89 17.69 -1.86
C GLY A 521 -0.94 18.81 -2.27
N ASN A 522 0.31 18.76 -1.82
CA ASN A 522 1.15 19.92 -1.59
C ASN A 522 1.63 20.69 -2.82
N GLN A 523 2.64 20.27 -3.52
CA GLN A 523 3.31 21.10 -4.51
C GLN A 523 3.09 20.56 -5.92
N ILE A 524 2.76 21.45 -6.87
CA ILE A 524 2.62 21.06 -8.27
C ILE A 524 3.99 20.78 -8.88
N ILE A 525 5.00 21.55 -8.48
CA ILE A 525 6.37 21.45 -9.00
C ILE A 525 7.27 21.06 -7.83
N PRO A 526 8.02 19.98 -7.92
CA PRO A 526 9.03 19.63 -6.93
C PRO A 526 10.04 20.76 -6.76
N PRO A 527 10.55 21.03 -5.54
CA PRO A 527 11.59 22.02 -5.33
C PRO A 527 12.89 21.69 -6.07
N ASP A 528 13.14 20.40 -6.31
CA ASP A 528 14.32 19.91 -7.03
C ASP A 528 13.98 19.52 -8.47
N LEU A 529 14.90 19.81 -9.39
CA LEU A 529 14.72 19.46 -10.81
C LEU A 529 14.64 17.95 -11.02
N TRP A 530 15.32 17.18 -10.17
CA TRP A 530 15.30 15.72 -10.19
C TRP A 530 14.73 15.18 -8.89
N PRO A 531 13.80 14.22 -8.93
CA PRO A 531 13.11 13.75 -7.73
C PRO A 531 13.98 12.95 -6.75
N TYR A 532 15.28 12.87 -6.98
CA TYR A 532 16.19 12.08 -6.17
C TYR A 532 17.01 12.90 -5.20
N THR A 533 16.67 12.79 -3.94
CA THR A 533 17.64 12.87 -2.86
C THR A 533 17.72 11.47 -2.27
N THR A 534 18.91 10.87 -2.27
CA THR A 534 19.18 9.68 -1.44
C THR A 534 18.81 10.06 -0.01
N VAL A 535 17.83 9.36 0.57
CA VAL A 535 17.48 9.56 1.99
C VAL A 535 18.71 9.17 2.80
N PRO A 536 19.24 10.06 3.66
CA PRO A 536 20.38 9.71 4.51
C PRO A 536 19.99 8.52 5.38
N GLY A 537 20.77 7.44 5.31
CA GLY A 537 20.55 6.22 6.11
C GLY A 537 20.09 4.99 5.33
N THR A 538 19.56 5.14 4.10
CA THR A 538 19.22 4.01 3.23
C THR A 538 20.46 3.53 2.46
N GLN A 539 21.49 3.09 3.14
CA GLN A 539 22.53 2.27 2.49
C GLN A 539 22.00 0.84 2.53
N PRO A 540 21.90 0.15 1.38
CA PRO A 540 21.64 -1.27 1.41
C PRO A 540 22.73 -1.93 2.25
N GLU A 541 22.34 -2.63 3.29
CA GLU A 541 23.29 -3.52 3.97
C GLU A 541 23.68 -4.57 2.94
N PRO A 542 24.98 -4.72 2.59
CA PRO A 542 25.38 -5.76 1.67
C PRO A 542 24.89 -7.08 2.25
N PRO A 543 24.28 -7.98 1.45
CA PRO A 543 23.81 -9.26 1.94
C PRO A 543 24.95 -9.90 2.72
N ALA A 544 24.67 -10.28 3.96
CA ALA A 544 25.64 -11.00 4.77
C ALA A 544 26.14 -12.17 3.91
N THR A 545 27.44 -12.25 3.67
CA THR A 545 28.09 -13.22 2.79
C THR A 545 28.08 -14.65 3.35
N ALA A 546 27.05 -14.99 4.12
CA ALA A 546 26.74 -16.31 4.60
C ALA A 546 25.34 -16.69 4.11
N VAL A 547 25.33 -17.36 2.94
CA VAL A 547 24.19 -18.21 2.58
C VAL A 547 23.98 -19.17 3.75
N PRO A 548 22.80 -19.20 4.39
CA PRO A 548 22.50 -20.22 5.38
C PRO A 548 22.64 -21.57 4.67
N THR A 549 23.56 -22.40 5.13
CA THR A 549 23.67 -23.77 4.63
C THR A 549 22.33 -24.46 4.92
N PRO A 550 21.63 -25.05 3.95
CA PRO A 550 20.38 -25.73 4.22
C PRO A 550 20.63 -26.80 5.26
N VAL A 551 19.92 -26.73 6.37
CA VAL A 551 19.92 -27.78 7.39
C VAL A 551 19.29 -29.01 6.75
N ALA A 552 20.12 -30.02 6.47
CA ALA A 552 19.65 -31.31 5.98
C ALA A 552 18.74 -31.93 7.06
N ILE A 553 17.45 -31.99 6.78
CA ILE A 553 16.51 -32.79 7.56
C ILE A 553 16.86 -34.24 7.26
N ALA A 554 17.46 -34.92 8.25
CA ALA A 554 17.64 -36.35 8.18
C ALA A 554 16.27 -37.04 8.23
N VAL A 555 16.00 -37.88 7.21
CA VAL A 555 14.82 -38.73 7.05
C VAL A 555 14.79 -39.79 8.15
#